data_737654ef52491b402ef976e24142e92a
#
_entry.id   737654ef52491b402ef976e24142e92a
#
_cell.length_a   1.000
_cell.length_b   1.000
_cell.length_c   1.000
_cell.angle_alpha   90.00
_cell.angle_beta   90.00
_cell.angle_gamma   90.00
#
_symmetry.space_group_name_H-M   'P 1'
#
loop_
_entity.id
_entity.type
_entity.pdbx_description
1 polymer ?
#
loop_
_entity_poly.entity_id
_entity_poly.type
_entity_poly.pdbx_seq_one_letter_code
_entity_poly.pdbx_strand_id
1 'polypeptide(L)'
;MSSLRLLADDLTGALDTSAELVGKFGPLEVCWSIASIAPAQPSFSIDSGTRERAADDAFAIVQKLAPRLAGATTAYKKIDSLLRGHWAAELDACWQTGLWDVCILAPAFAYQGRRTLDGQQYARGADGRWSAVGKNLVEQLHDRKLDARRARPADGLRPGINVFDGEADNDLDWAVKAGENYSGRVLWCGSGGLASALARGADVWVSDKLKSPVLGVFGSDNRATALQLDACGDVVIPSGDVAGDIDRIKQALDKGVAFVRLEAPDAHSRDDVARHFAREISRLSRLIDPPGSLVVAGGETVKAQMIAVEARALRPLGRLEPGIPKSVIEGGNWSGVEVVSKSGAFGATNVWAKLLKQNGLL
;
A
#
# COMPACT_ATOMS: atom_id res chain seq x y z
N MET A 1 -24.26 6.01 -8.14
CA MET A 1 -23.41 5.06 -7.39
C MET A 1 -22.15 5.80 -6.98
N SER A 2 -21.68 5.61 -5.77
CA SER A 2 -20.39 6.19 -5.31
C SER A 2 -19.24 5.51 -6.05
N SER A 3 -18.23 6.29 -6.45
CA SER A 3 -17.06 5.80 -7.17
C SER A 3 -15.78 6.32 -6.53
N LEU A 4 -14.73 5.51 -6.56
CA LEU A 4 -13.41 5.82 -6.02
C LEU A 4 -12.36 5.80 -7.12
N ARG A 5 -11.59 6.87 -7.25
CA ARG A 5 -10.35 6.86 -8.02
C ARG A 5 -9.18 7.21 -7.12
N LEU A 6 -8.25 6.29 -7.04
CA LEU A 6 -7.11 6.37 -6.11
C LEU A 6 -5.80 6.36 -6.89
N LEU A 7 -4.88 7.24 -6.49
CA LEU A 7 -3.52 7.31 -7.00
C LEU A 7 -2.54 7.18 -5.83
N ALA A 8 -1.78 6.09 -5.79
CA ALA A 8 -0.78 5.80 -4.76
C ALA A 8 0.65 5.91 -5.31
N ASP A 9 1.60 6.15 -4.44
CA ASP A 9 3.03 6.22 -4.75
C ASP A 9 3.70 4.83 -4.83
N ASP A 10 3.08 3.79 -4.21
CA ASP A 10 3.50 2.39 -4.30
C ASP A 10 2.33 1.41 -4.30
N LEU A 11 2.59 0.18 -4.74
CA LEU A 11 1.57 -0.85 -4.91
C LEU A 11 0.97 -1.32 -3.59
N THR A 12 1.77 -1.46 -2.52
CA THR A 12 1.22 -1.87 -1.21
C THR A 12 0.32 -0.80 -0.62
N GLY A 13 0.66 0.49 -0.80
CA GLY A 13 -0.20 1.60 -0.42
C GLY A 13 -1.50 1.66 -1.22
N ALA A 14 -1.45 1.34 -2.52
CA ALA A 14 -2.64 1.20 -3.33
C ALA A 14 -3.56 0.07 -2.83
N LEU A 15 -2.97 -1.09 -2.50
CA LEU A 15 -3.70 -2.26 -2.05
C LEU A 15 -4.32 -2.09 -0.67
N ASP A 16 -3.55 -1.60 0.32
CA ASP A 16 -4.04 -1.43 1.69
C ASP A 16 -5.17 -0.43 1.74
N THR A 17 -5.01 0.72 1.06
CA THR A 17 -6.04 1.76 1.00
C THR A 17 -7.28 1.31 0.25
N SER A 18 -7.13 0.58 -0.85
CA SER A 18 -8.26 0.03 -1.60
C SER A 18 -9.03 -1.01 -0.78
N ALA A 19 -8.33 -1.85 -0.01
CA ALA A 19 -8.97 -2.84 0.86
C ALA A 19 -9.76 -2.21 2.02
N GLU A 20 -9.33 -1.05 2.52
CA GLU A 20 -10.10 -0.27 3.48
C GLU A 20 -11.42 0.24 2.86
N LEU A 21 -11.38 0.67 1.59
CA LEU A 21 -12.47 1.39 0.93
C LEU A 21 -13.44 0.50 0.14
N VAL A 22 -13.12 -0.79 -0.07
CA VAL A 22 -13.92 -1.70 -0.90
C VAL A 22 -15.37 -1.84 -0.41
N GLY A 23 -15.62 -1.78 0.89
CA GLY A 23 -16.97 -1.87 1.45
C GLY A 23 -17.84 -0.65 1.15
N LYS A 24 -17.24 0.54 1.07
CA LYS A 24 -17.93 1.79 0.78
C LYS A 24 -18.18 1.99 -0.73
N PHE A 25 -17.23 1.59 -1.57
CA PHE A 25 -17.25 1.89 -3.00
C PHE A 25 -17.48 0.66 -3.89
N GLY A 26 -17.54 -0.53 -3.31
CA GLY A 26 -17.64 -1.78 -4.05
C GLY A 26 -16.30 -2.26 -4.61
N PRO A 27 -16.32 -3.35 -5.40
CA PRO A 27 -15.13 -3.92 -5.99
C PRO A 27 -14.42 -2.94 -6.91
N LEU A 28 -13.09 -2.88 -6.81
CA LEU A 28 -12.22 -2.10 -7.69
C LEU A 28 -10.94 -2.88 -7.99
N GLU A 29 -10.27 -2.50 -9.06
CA GLU A 29 -8.97 -3.07 -9.44
C GLU A 29 -7.84 -2.12 -9.06
N VAL A 30 -6.75 -2.70 -8.57
CA VAL A 30 -5.48 -2.02 -8.32
C VAL A 30 -4.54 -2.37 -9.46
N CYS A 31 -4.15 -1.36 -10.24
CA CYS A 31 -3.31 -1.49 -11.42
C CYS A 31 -1.98 -0.74 -11.23
N TRP A 32 -0.96 -1.13 -11.95
CA TRP A 32 0.35 -0.46 -12.05
C TRP A 32 0.68 -0.01 -13.48
N SER A 33 -0.32 -0.07 -14.36
CA SER A 33 -0.28 0.45 -15.72
C SER A 33 -1.61 1.10 -16.06
N ILE A 34 -1.58 2.29 -16.67
CA ILE A 34 -2.78 2.97 -17.15
C ILE A 34 -3.52 2.14 -18.21
N ALA A 35 -2.78 1.41 -19.05
CA ALA A 35 -3.34 0.56 -20.11
C ALA A 35 -4.23 -0.57 -19.56
N SER A 36 -4.06 -0.93 -18.27
CA SER A 36 -4.87 -1.94 -17.61
C SER A 36 -6.25 -1.45 -17.17
N ILE A 37 -6.50 -0.13 -17.20
CA ILE A 37 -7.77 0.47 -16.76
C ILE A 37 -8.72 0.58 -17.92
N ALA A 38 -9.85 -0.10 -17.84
CA ALA A 38 -10.88 0.03 -18.86
C ALA A 38 -11.38 1.49 -18.96
N PRO A 39 -11.63 2.03 -20.19
CA PRO A 39 -12.04 3.42 -20.38
C PRO A 39 -13.29 3.85 -19.59
N ALA A 40 -14.23 2.94 -19.38
CA ALA A 40 -15.50 3.18 -18.69
C ALA A 40 -15.49 2.78 -17.21
N GLN A 41 -14.33 2.38 -16.64
CA GLN A 41 -14.26 1.90 -15.26
C GLN A 41 -14.48 3.05 -14.27
N PRO A 42 -15.56 3.03 -13.46
CA PRO A 42 -15.88 4.14 -12.56
C PRO A 42 -14.94 4.22 -11.36
N SER A 43 -14.54 3.06 -10.83
CA SER A 43 -13.66 2.93 -9.65
C SER A 43 -12.40 2.16 -10.00
N PHE A 44 -11.23 2.68 -9.64
CA PHE A 44 -9.95 2.03 -9.80
C PHE A 44 -8.89 2.63 -8.85
N SER A 45 -7.80 1.91 -8.66
CA SER A 45 -6.61 2.38 -7.97
C SER A 45 -5.38 2.21 -8.84
N ILE A 46 -4.50 3.21 -8.87
CA ILE A 46 -3.24 3.19 -9.65
C ILE A 46 -2.06 3.29 -8.70
N ASP A 47 -1.11 2.36 -8.83
CA ASP A 47 0.25 2.55 -8.36
C ASP A 47 1.05 3.35 -9.40
N SER A 48 1.49 4.56 -9.04
CA SER A 48 2.35 5.38 -9.90
C SER A 48 3.80 4.90 -9.93
N GLY A 49 4.23 4.10 -8.94
CA GLY A 49 5.61 3.62 -8.81
C GLY A 49 6.62 4.75 -8.58
N THR A 50 6.21 5.82 -7.91
CA THR A 50 7.00 7.06 -7.77
C THR A 50 7.80 7.13 -6.47
N ARG A 51 7.54 6.26 -5.49
CA ARG A 51 8.14 6.33 -4.15
C ARG A 51 9.67 6.40 -4.14
N GLU A 52 10.32 5.61 -4.99
CA GLU A 52 11.78 5.51 -5.06
C GLU A 52 12.37 6.30 -6.27
N ARG A 53 11.54 7.12 -6.94
CA ARG A 53 11.99 7.98 -8.06
C ARG A 53 12.57 9.29 -7.55
N ALA A 54 13.27 10.03 -8.43
CA ALA A 54 13.63 11.42 -8.15
C ALA A 54 12.40 12.33 -8.07
N ALA A 55 12.47 13.44 -7.35
CA ALA A 55 11.35 14.35 -7.11
C ALA A 55 10.69 14.87 -8.40
N ASP A 56 11.50 15.26 -9.38
CA ASP A 56 11.02 15.80 -10.65
C ASP A 56 10.34 14.71 -11.49
N ASP A 57 10.86 13.48 -11.46
CA ASP A 57 10.23 12.34 -12.14
C ASP A 57 8.91 11.98 -11.48
N ALA A 58 8.87 11.96 -10.15
CA ALA A 58 7.65 11.69 -9.39
C ALA A 58 6.57 12.74 -9.70
N PHE A 59 6.94 14.03 -9.71
CA PHE A 59 6.05 15.11 -10.11
C PHE A 59 5.52 14.92 -11.54
N ALA A 60 6.40 14.68 -12.52
CA ALA A 60 6.01 14.55 -13.92
C ALA A 60 5.11 13.33 -14.18
N ILE A 61 5.37 12.20 -13.50
CA ILE A 61 4.52 11.00 -13.59
C ILE A 61 3.15 11.28 -13.00
N VAL A 62 3.09 11.85 -11.79
CA VAL A 62 1.81 12.14 -11.12
C VAL A 62 1.03 13.21 -11.89
N GLN A 63 1.67 14.22 -12.47
CA GLN A 63 1.00 15.24 -13.30
C GLN A 63 0.25 14.62 -14.49
N LYS A 64 0.79 13.57 -15.08
CA LYS A 64 0.13 12.82 -16.17
C LYS A 64 -1.03 11.95 -15.68
N LEU A 65 -0.95 11.44 -14.44
CA LEU A 65 -1.93 10.53 -13.87
C LEU A 65 -3.08 11.27 -13.16
N ALA A 66 -2.80 12.38 -12.50
CA ALA A 66 -3.73 13.11 -11.65
C ALA A 66 -5.08 13.47 -12.35
N PRO A 67 -5.14 13.82 -13.64
CA PRO A 67 -6.40 14.06 -14.33
C PRO A 67 -7.33 12.84 -14.34
N ARG A 68 -6.81 11.63 -14.19
CA ARG A 68 -7.62 10.39 -14.11
C ARG A 68 -8.44 10.30 -12.83
N LEU A 69 -8.10 11.06 -11.80
CA LEU A 69 -8.88 11.13 -10.56
C LEU A 69 -10.20 11.89 -10.74
N ALA A 70 -10.31 12.75 -11.75
CA ALA A 70 -11.51 13.55 -12.01
C ALA A 70 -12.74 12.69 -12.36
N GLY A 71 -13.92 13.16 -11.96
CA GLY A 71 -15.20 12.51 -12.27
C GLY A 71 -15.59 11.35 -11.35
N ALA A 72 -14.77 11.00 -10.37
CA ALA A 72 -15.18 10.14 -9.27
C ALA A 72 -15.86 10.95 -8.17
N THR A 73 -16.75 10.31 -7.40
CA THR A 73 -17.33 10.92 -6.19
C THR A 73 -16.28 11.10 -5.11
N THR A 74 -15.24 10.25 -5.11
CA THR A 74 -14.10 10.34 -4.20
C THR A 74 -12.80 10.20 -5.00
N ALA A 75 -12.00 11.25 -4.98
CA ALA A 75 -10.65 11.30 -5.53
C ALA A 75 -9.65 11.19 -4.37
N TYR A 76 -8.79 10.18 -4.38
CA TYR A 76 -7.87 9.91 -3.28
C TYR A 76 -6.42 9.87 -3.75
N LYS A 77 -5.58 10.74 -3.20
CA LYS A 77 -4.11 10.66 -3.32
C LYS A 77 -3.56 9.95 -2.09
N LYS A 78 -3.10 8.72 -2.28
CA LYS A 78 -2.47 7.96 -1.19
C LYS A 78 -1.00 8.37 -1.06
N ILE A 79 -0.60 8.64 0.17
CA ILE A 79 0.79 8.93 0.55
C ILE A 79 1.25 7.99 1.67
N ASP A 80 2.56 7.80 1.77
CA ASP A 80 3.14 6.97 2.83
C ASP A 80 2.96 7.61 4.22
N SER A 81 2.58 6.83 5.22
CA SER A 81 2.36 7.33 6.59
C SER A 81 3.65 7.76 7.31
N LEU A 82 4.83 7.33 6.79
CA LEU A 82 6.15 7.81 7.21
C LEU A 82 6.68 8.91 6.27
N LEU A 83 5.85 9.42 5.36
CA LEU A 83 6.20 10.46 4.39
C LEU A 83 7.42 10.11 3.52
N ARG A 84 7.67 8.81 3.28
CA ARG A 84 8.68 8.37 2.32
C ARG A 84 8.26 8.78 0.91
N GLY A 85 9.24 8.91 0.02
CA GLY A 85 9.01 9.41 -1.33
C GLY A 85 8.82 10.93 -1.36
N HIS A 86 8.23 11.42 -2.44
CA HIS A 86 8.11 12.85 -2.73
C HIS A 86 6.66 13.34 -2.63
N TRP A 87 5.97 12.98 -1.53
CA TRP A 87 4.55 13.22 -1.33
C TRP A 87 4.11 14.66 -1.59
N ALA A 88 4.92 15.67 -1.19
CA ALA A 88 4.59 17.08 -1.40
C ALA A 88 4.68 17.47 -2.89
N ALA A 89 5.65 16.91 -3.63
CA ALA A 89 5.76 17.13 -5.08
C ALA A 89 4.59 16.43 -5.82
N GLU A 90 4.21 15.25 -5.37
CA GLU A 90 3.11 14.51 -5.97
C GLU A 90 1.75 15.17 -5.67
N LEU A 91 1.57 15.71 -4.45
CA LEU A 91 0.37 16.48 -4.12
C LEU A 91 0.31 17.78 -4.94
N ASP A 92 1.44 18.47 -5.10
CA ASP A 92 1.56 19.64 -5.95
C ASP A 92 1.14 19.33 -7.40
N ALA A 93 1.63 18.23 -7.97
CA ALA A 93 1.23 17.76 -9.29
C ALA A 93 -0.28 17.50 -9.42
N CYS A 94 -0.90 16.93 -8.39
CA CYS A 94 -2.36 16.80 -8.34
C CYS A 94 -3.06 18.16 -8.25
N TRP A 95 -2.55 19.06 -7.42
CA TRP A 95 -3.15 20.37 -7.17
C TRP A 95 -3.10 21.28 -8.40
N GLN A 96 -2.00 21.27 -9.13
CA GLN A 96 -1.82 22.05 -10.36
C GLN A 96 -2.78 21.69 -11.50
N THR A 97 -3.49 20.57 -11.40
CA THR A 97 -4.56 20.24 -12.38
C THR A 97 -5.72 21.23 -12.36
N GLY A 98 -5.90 22.00 -11.28
CA GLY A 98 -7.05 22.89 -11.09
C GLY A 98 -8.40 22.18 -10.93
N LEU A 99 -8.38 20.87 -10.68
CA LEU A 99 -9.57 20.05 -10.58
C LEU A 99 -10.23 20.08 -9.20
N TRP A 100 -9.56 20.67 -8.19
CA TRP A 100 -9.97 20.60 -6.78
C TRP A 100 -10.16 21.98 -6.20
N ASP A 101 -11.18 22.16 -5.37
CA ASP A 101 -11.43 23.41 -4.65
C ASP A 101 -10.79 23.38 -3.26
N VAL A 102 -10.73 22.18 -2.67
CA VAL A 102 -10.04 21.93 -1.39
C VAL A 102 -9.28 20.61 -1.45
N CYS A 103 -8.20 20.52 -0.67
CA CYS A 103 -7.55 19.27 -0.35
C CYS A 103 -7.62 19.04 1.17
N ILE A 104 -7.98 17.83 1.57
CA ILE A 104 -7.89 17.32 2.93
C ILE A 104 -6.62 16.48 3.01
N LEU A 105 -5.61 16.99 3.71
CA LEU A 105 -4.35 16.26 3.94
C LEU A 105 -4.31 15.71 5.36
N ALA A 106 -4.36 14.39 5.51
CA ALA A 106 -4.35 13.70 6.80
C ALA A 106 -3.50 12.42 6.75
N PRO A 107 -2.18 12.51 7.00
CA PRO A 107 -1.27 11.36 6.93
C PRO A 107 -1.26 10.47 8.17
N ALA A 108 -1.91 10.86 9.28
CA ALA A 108 -1.97 10.08 10.51
C ALA A 108 -2.54 8.65 10.27
N PHE A 109 -2.00 7.67 11.00
CA PHE A 109 -2.44 6.29 11.03
C PHE A 109 -2.16 5.70 12.40
N ALA A 110 -3.03 5.99 13.37
CA ALA A 110 -2.81 5.70 14.79
C ALA A 110 -2.61 4.20 15.04
N TYR A 111 -3.38 3.33 14.39
CA TYR A 111 -3.21 1.87 14.46
C TYR A 111 -1.77 1.42 14.14
N GLN A 112 -1.11 2.09 13.20
CA GLN A 112 0.27 1.78 12.82
C GLN A 112 1.31 2.61 13.61
N GLY A 113 0.90 3.32 14.67
CA GLY A 113 1.78 4.20 15.44
C GLY A 113 2.26 5.42 14.66
N ARG A 114 1.37 6.07 13.92
CA ARG A 114 1.63 7.30 13.18
C ARG A 114 0.62 8.36 13.59
N ARG A 115 1.08 9.52 14.03
CA ARG A 115 0.22 10.65 14.43
C ARG A 115 0.68 11.95 13.81
N THR A 116 -0.27 12.86 13.61
CA THR A 116 0.01 14.25 13.22
C THR A 116 -0.41 15.15 14.37
N LEU A 117 0.50 15.98 14.85
CA LEU A 117 0.26 16.95 15.92
C LEU A 117 0.88 18.29 15.51
N ASP A 118 0.09 19.36 15.58
CA ASP A 118 0.50 20.70 15.17
C ASP A 118 1.07 20.76 13.73
N GLY A 119 0.51 19.95 12.84
CA GLY A 119 0.97 19.83 11.45
C GLY A 119 2.31 19.08 11.28
N GLN A 120 2.85 18.51 12.37
CA GLN A 120 4.06 17.68 12.32
C GLN A 120 3.69 16.21 12.39
N GLN A 121 4.20 15.41 11.46
CA GLN A 121 4.05 13.96 11.47
C GLN A 121 5.04 13.33 12.44
N TYR A 122 4.59 12.32 13.18
CA TYR A 122 5.40 11.52 14.11
C TYR A 122 5.21 10.03 13.87
N ALA A 123 6.27 9.27 14.14
CA ALA A 123 6.25 7.82 14.16
C ALA A 123 6.66 7.29 15.54
N ARG A 124 5.97 6.24 15.99
CA ARG A 124 6.32 5.52 17.22
C ARG A 124 7.36 4.44 16.91
N GLY A 125 8.50 4.53 17.56
CA GLY A 125 9.56 3.52 17.45
C GLY A 125 9.23 2.24 18.22
N ALA A 126 10.02 1.19 18.01
CA ALA A 126 9.90 -0.08 18.75
C ALA A 126 10.12 0.10 20.27
N ASP A 127 10.86 1.12 20.68
CA ASP A 127 11.07 1.53 22.07
C ASP A 127 9.87 2.31 22.65
N GLY A 128 8.80 2.49 21.88
CA GLY A 128 7.60 3.23 22.27
C GLY A 128 7.72 4.75 22.18
N ARG A 129 8.89 5.30 21.84
CA ARG A 129 9.12 6.74 21.73
C ARG A 129 8.59 7.29 20.40
N TRP A 130 8.11 8.54 20.45
CA TRP A 130 7.68 9.28 19.27
C TRP A 130 8.84 10.11 18.71
N SER A 131 9.07 9.99 17.40
CA SER A 131 10.06 10.78 16.67
C SER A 131 9.38 11.52 15.53
N ALA A 132 9.77 12.77 15.30
CA ALA A 132 9.28 13.57 14.19
C ALA A 132 9.72 12.94 12.85
N VAL A 133 8.83 12.97 11.87
CA VAL A 133 9.07 12.50 10.52
C VAL A 133 9.11 13.69 9.57
N GLY A 134 10.26 13.96 9.01
CA GLY A 134 10.45 15.09 8.09
C GLY A 134 10.22 16.47 8.75
N LYS A 135 10.00 17.48 7.92
CA LYS A 135 9.59 18.82 8.34
C LYS A 135 8.08 18.88 8.60
N ASN A 136 7.62 19.96 9.24
CA ASN A 136 6.19 20.29 9.34
C ASN A 136 5.52 20.26 7.96
N LEU A 137 4.33 19.66 7.87
CA LEU A 137 3.63 19.44 6.59
C LEU A 137 3.26 20.76 5.90
N VAL A 138 2.82 21.75 6.68
CA VAL A 138 2.46 23.07 6.14
C VAL A 138 3.69 23.76 5.58
N GLU A 139 4.82 23.72 6.29
CA GLU A 139 6.09 24.29 5.84
C GLU A 139 6.56 23.66 4.52
N GLN A 140 6.51 22.31 4.42
CA GLN A 140 6.89 21.61 3.20
C GLN A 140 6.03 22.02 2.00
N LEU A 141 4.75 22.28 2.20
CA LEU A 141 3.85 22.75 1.14
C LEU A 141 4.09 24.21 0.79
N HIS A 142 4.39 25.07 1.78
CA HIS A 142 4.80 26.45 1.53
C HIS A 142 6.13 26.56 0.77
N ASP A 143 7.10 25.68 1.03
CA ASP A 143 8.35 25.58 0.26
C ASP A 143 8.06 25.34 -1.24
N ARG A 144 6.92 24.72 -1.57
CA ARG A 144 6.42 24.51 -2.92
C ARG A 144 5.44 25.59 -3.42
N LYS A 145 5.27 26.68 -2.66
CA LYS A 145 4.34 27.78 -2.95
C LYS A 145 2.87 27.36 -3.01
N LEU A 146 2.51 26.29 -2.31
CA LEU A 146 1.13 25.85 -2.18
C LEU A 146 0.45 26.56 -1.00
N ASP A 147 -0.80 27.01 -1.21
CA ASP A 147 -1.64 27.56 -0.12
C ASP A 147 -2.10 26.42 0.80
N ALA A 148 -1.40 26.26 1.90
CA ALA A 148 -1.65 25.20 2.87
C ALA A 148 -1.77 25.80 4.27
N ARG A 149 -2.67 25.20 5.07
CA ARG A 149 -2.85 25.61 6.45
C ARG A 149 -3.25 24.43 7.31
N ARG A 150 -3.00 24.54 8.59
CA ARG A 150 -3.52 23.60 9.56
C ARG A 150 -5.04 23.83 9.73
N ALA A 151 -5.82 22.78 9.55
CA ALA A 151 -7.27 22.80 9.76
C ALA A 151 -7.59 22.79 11.26
N ARG A 152 -8.63 23.54 11.62
CA ARG A 152 -9.17 23.58 12.99
C ARG A 152 -10.68 23.40 12.93
N PRO A 153 -11.31 22.67 13.87
CA PRO A 153 -12.75 22.43 13.84
C PRO A 153 -13.59 23.71 13.78
N ALA A 154 -13.14 24.78 14.44
CA ALA A 154 -13.83 26.07 14.47
C ALA A 154 -13.80 26.84 13.13
N ASP A 155 -12.81 26.57 12.26
CA ASP A 155 -12.60 27.35 11.03
C ASP A 155 -13.32 26.78 9.80
N GLY A 156 -13.74 25.52 9.85
CA GLY A 156 -14.24 24.79 8.69
C GLY A 156 -13.17 24.58 7.60
N LEU A 157 -13.58 24.03 6.45
CA LEU A 157 -12.70 23.94 5.28
C LEU A 157 -12.64 25.27 4.54
N ARG A 158 -11.43 25.63 4.10
CA ARG A 158 -11.20 26.80 3.25
C ARG A 158 -10.58 26.36 1.92
N PRO A 159 -10.74 27.09 0.82
CA PRO A 159 -10.03 26.84 -0.42
C PRO A 159 -8.53 26.63 -0.18
N GLY A 160 -7.90 25.70 -0.91
CA GLY A 160 -6.49 25.33 -0.69
C GLY A 160 -6.34 24.01 0.05
N ILE A 161 -5.15 23.77 0.61
CA ILE A 161 -4.80 22.51 1.28
C ILE A 161 -4.99 22.66 2.79
N ASN A 162 -5.86 21.82 3.35
CA ASN A 162 -6.18 21.81 4.78
C ASN A 162 -5.51 20.58 5.42
N VAL A 163 -4.53 20.82 6.29
CA VAL A 163 -3.75 19.79 7.00
C VAL A 163 -4.44 19.45 8.32
N PHE A 164 -4.77 18.20 8.49
CA PHE A 164 -5.49 17.70 9.65
C PHE A 164 -4.56 16.97 10.60
N ASP A 165 -4.65 17.31 11.87
CA ASP A 165 -4.03 16.54 12.95
C ASP A 165 -4.87 15.30 13.26
N GLY A 166 -4.22 14.26 13.81
CA GLY A 166 -4.84 13.04 14.30
C GLY A 166 -3.86 12.24 15.13
N GLU A 167 -4.22 11.96 16.38
CA GLU A 167 -3.44 11.16 17.32
C GLU A 167 -4.08 9.80 17.60
N ALA A 168 -5.41 9.70 17.46
CA ALA A 168 -6.21 8.49 17.56
C ALA A 168 -7.00 8.24 16.27
N ASP A 169 -7.49 7.01 16.08
CA ASP A 169 -8.17 6.60 14.84
C ASP A 169 -9.49 7.39 14.60
N ASN A 170 -10.16 7.85 15.64
CA ASN A 170 -11.39 8.63 15.55
C ASN A 170 -11.16 10.14 15.34
N ASP A 171 -9.94 10.64 15.50
CA ASP A 171 -9.66 12.07 15.32
C ASP A 171 -9.87 12.52 13.87
N LEU A 172 -9.73 11.59 12.90
CA LEU A 172 -9.93 11.88 11.50
C LEU A 172 -11.42 11.92 11.07
N ASP A 173 -12.35 11.56 11.97
CA ASP A 173 -13.79 11.57 11.64
C ASP A 173 -14.30 12.98 11.36
N TRP A 174 -13.73 14.00 12.01
CA TRP A 174 -14.12 15.38 11.71
C TRP A 174 -13.57 15.85 10.34
N ALA A 175 -12.40 15.37 9.92
CA ALA A 175 -11.87 15.63 8.60
C ALA A 175 -12.79 15.04 7.52
N VAL A 176 -13.25 13.79 7.76
CA VAL A 176 -14.22 13.11 6.87
C VAL A 176 -15.53 13.88 6.82
N LYS A 177 -16.11 14.21 7.98
CA LYS A 177 -17.36 14.97 8.06
C LYS A 177 -17.25 16.34 7.40
N ALA A 178 -16.13 17.04 7.57
CA ALA A 178 -15.89 18.33 6.94
C ALA A 178 -15.85 18.21 5.42
N GLY A 179 -15.17 17.19 4.88
CA GLY A 179 -15.08 16.96 3.45
C GLY A 179 -16.38 16.47 2.82
N GLU A 180 -17.13 15.58 3.48
CA GLU A 180 -18.42 15.09 2.99
C GLU A 180 -19.48 16.20 2.97
N ASN A 181 -19.40 17.18 3.87
CA ASN A 181 -20.30 18.34 3.91
C ASN A 181 -19.86 19.50 2.99
N TYR A 182 -18.69 19.41 2.36
CA TYR A 182 -18.22 20.46 1.45
C TYR A 182 -18.90 20.34 0.08
N SER A 183 -19.48 21.43 -0.40
CA SER A 183 -20.25 21.44 -1.65
C SER A 183 -19.40 21.50 -2.92
N GLY A 184 -18.07 21.66 -2.79
CA GLY A 184 -17.11 21.72 -3.90
C GLY A 184 -16.39 20.39 -4.15
N ARG A 185 -15.37 20.46 -4.99
CA ARG A 185 -14.54 19.29 -5.38
C ARG A 185 -13.43 19.07 -4.34
N VAL A 186 -13.44 17.91 -3.72
CA VAL A 186 -12.50 17.55 -2.65
C VAL A 186 -11.45 16.56 -3.18
N LEU A 187 -10.17 16.87 -2.97
CA LEU A 187 -9.09 15.90 -3.07
C LEU A 187 -8.78 15.37 -1.66
N TRP A 188 -8.98 14.10 -1.46
CA TRP A 188 -8.56 13.41 -0.24
C TRP A 188 -7.09 13.00 -0.39
N CYS A 189 -6.25 13.42 0.53
CA CYS A 189 -4.83 13.08 0.52
C CYS A 189 -4.42 12.55 1.89
N GLY A 190 -3.94 11.31 1.96
CA GLY A 190 -3.57 10.75 3.25
C GLY A 190 -3.03 9.33 3.18
N SER A 191 -2.86 8.73 4.34
CA SER A 191 -2.44 7.35 4.52
C SER A 191 -3.64 6.40 4.65
N GLY A 192 -3.39 5.14 5.03
CA GLY A 192 -4.45 4.18 5.37
C GLY A 192 -5.37 4.64 6.51
N GLY A 193 -4.91 5.52 7.41
CA GLY A 193 -5.74 6.04 8.49
C GLY A 193 -6.90 6.91 8.00
N LEU A 194 -6.67 7.81 7.04
CA LEU A 194 -7.75 8.59 6.42
C LEU A 194 -8.71 7.70 5.63
N ALA A 195 -8.18 6.69 4.93
CA ALA A 195 -9.02 5.73 4.22
C ALA A 195 -9.91 4.93 5.19
N SER A 196 -9.36 4.49 6.31
CA SER A 196 -10.11 3.79 7.37
C SER A 196 -11.19 4.68 7.98
N ALA A 197 -10.92 5.97 8.20
CA ALA A 197 -11.91 6.93 8.65
C ALA A 197 -13.04 7.11 7.61
N LEU A 198 -12.70 7.23 6.32
CA LEU A 198 -13.67 7.31 5.22
C LEU A 198 -14.54 6.05 5.08
N ALA A 199 -14.00 4.88 5.40
CA ALA A 199 -14.69 3.59 5.31
C ALA A 199 -15.50 3.24 6.56
N ARG A 200 -15.41 4.02 7.62
CA ARG A 200 -16.00 3.69 8.92
C ARG A 200 -17.48 3.29 8.82
N GLY A 201 -17.79 2.11 9.35
CA GLY A 201 -19.13 1.53 9.25
C GLY A 201 -19.40 0.73 7.97
N ALA A 202 -18.44 0.71 7.02
CA ALA A 202 -18.47 -0.11 5.82
C ALA A 202 -17.24 -1.04 5.72
N ASP A 203 -16.61 -1.35 6.84
CA ASP A 203 -15.40 -2.17 6.91
C ASP A 203 -15.65 -3.59 6.40
N VAL A 204 -14.76 -4.09 5.55
CA VAL A 204 -14.81 -5.47 5.06
C VAL A 204 -13.64 -6.26 5.64
N TRP A 205 -13.96 -7.09 6.63
CA TRP A 205 -13.05 -8.07 7.18
C TRP A 205 -13.16 -9.38 6.41
N VAL A 206 -12.04 -9.89 5.93
CA VAL A 206 -12.01 -11.14 5.17
C VAL A 206 -11.50 -12.28 6.04
N SER A 207 -11.87 -13.51 5.64
CA SER A 207 -11.39 -14.71 6.30
C SER A 207 -9.88 -14.85 6.19
N ASP A 208 -9.23 -15.25 7.30
CA ASP A 208 -7.81 -15.61 7.38
C ASP A 208 -7.49 -16.99 6.79
N LYS A 209 -8.51 -17.71 6.26
CA LYS A 209 -8.30 -18.99 5.60
C LYS A 209 -7.48 -18.84 4.34
N LEU A 210 -6.45 -19.67 4.23
CA LEU A 210 -5.58 -19.82 3.10
C LEU A 210 -5.91 -21.11 2.33
N LYS A 211 -5.84 -21.05 1.01
CA LYS A 211 -5.92 -22.23 0.14
C LYS A 211 -4.53 -22.82 -0.02
N SER A 212 -4.39 -24.10 0.25
CA SER A 212 -3.13 -24.83 0.07
C SER A 212 -2.91 -25.18 -1.42
N PRO A 213 -1.65 -25.29 -1.90
CA PRO A 213 -0.42 -24.95 -1.19
C PRO A 213 -0.25 -23.44 -1.01
N VAL A 214 0.43 -23.04 0.06
CA VAL A 214 0.71 -21.64 0.37
C VAL A 214 2.16 -21.32 0.01
N LEU A 215 2.35 -20.41 -0.91
CA LEU A 215 3.66 -19.86 -1.23
C LEU A 215 3.85 -18.50 -0.56
N GLY A 216 4.93 -18.34 0.18
CA GLY A 216 5.41 -17.03 0.63
C GLY A 216 6.59 -16.55 -0.21
N VAL A 217 6.63 -15.28 -0.61
CA VAL A 217 7.76 -14.67 -1.35
C VAL A 217 8.18 -13.38 -0.66
N PHE A 218 9.44 -13.34 -0.22
CA PHE A 218 9.98 -12.24 0.59
C PHE A 218 11.34 -11.82 0.07
N GLY A 219 11.40 -10.64 -0.58
CA GLY A 219 12.61 -10.01 -1.10
C GLY A 219 12.96 -8.70 -0.40
N SER A 220 12.50 -8.51 0.84
CA SER A 220 12.70 -7.27 1.58
C SER A 220 13.83 -7.42 2.61
N ASP A 221 14.73 -6.44 2.64
CA ASP A 221 15.74 -6.23 3.68
C ASP A 221 15.19 -5.60 4.96
N ASN A 222 13.86 -5.35 5.02
CA ASN A 222 13.24 -4.71 6.15
C ASN A 222 13.31 -5.59 7.40
N ARG A 223 13.88 -5.04 8.49
CA ARG A 223 14.05 -5.73 9.78
C ARG A 223 12.74 -6.33 10.32
N ALA A 224 11.61 -5.66 10.14
CA ALA A 224 10.32 -6.20 10.59
C ALA A 224 9.95 -7.46 9.82
N THR A 225 10.15 -7.50 8.50
CA THR A 225 9.94 -8.70 7.68
C THR A 225 10.87 -9.84 8.11
N ALA A 226 12.15 -9.57 8.36
CA ALA A 226 13.11 -10.58 8.83
C ALA A 226 12.64 -11.22 10.15
N LEU A 227 12.29 -10.42 11.17
CA LEU A 227 11.77 -10.91 12.44
C LEU A 227 10.46 -11.71 12.30
N GLN A 228 9.61 -11.33 11.34
CA GLN A 228 8.36 -12.05 11.07
C GLN A 228 8.62 -13.41 10.42
N LEU A 229 9.64 -13.53 9.58
CA LEU A 229 10.06 -14.79 9.00
C LEU A 229 10.75 -15.70 10.02
N ASP A 230 11.61 -15.14 10.86
CA ASP A 230 12.26 -15.89 11.95
C ASP A 230 11.21 -16.55 12.87
N ALA A 231 10.08 -15.89 13.10
CA ALA A 231 8.97 -16.45 13.87
C ALA A 231 8.23 -17.62 13.18
N CYS A 232 8.45 -17.82 11.87
CA CYS A 232 7.85 -18.92 11.10
C CYS A 232 8.71 -20.20 11.08
N GLY A 233 9.97 -20.14 11.52
CA GLY A 233 10.82 -21.33 11.67
C GLY A 233 11.06 -22.09 10.36
N ASP A 234 10.91 -23.43 10.41
CA ASP A 234 11.35 -24.35 9.36
C ASP A 234 10.59 -24.24 8.02
N VAL A 235 9.46 -23.53 7.96
CA VAL A 235 8.77 -23.30 6.69
C VAL A 235 9.45 -22.22 5.84
N VAL A 236 10.43 -21.49 6.42
CA VAL A 236 11.20 -20.47 5.71
C VAL A 236 12.40 -21.10 5.02
N ILE A 237 12.50 -20.91 3.73
CA ILE A 237 13.57 -21.38 2.85
C ILE A 237 14.38 -20.17 2.40
N PRO A 238 15.59 -19.95 2.95
CA PRO A 238 16.52 -18.97 2.39
C PRO A 238 16.99 -19.44 1.01
N SER A 239 16.99 -18.54 0.03
CA SER A 239 17.41 -18.84 -1.34
C SER A 239 18.09 -17.65 -2.00
N GLY A 240 19.35 -17.85 -2.38
CA GLY A 240 20.13 -16.96 -3.24
C GLY A 240 20.06 -17.37 -4.72
N ASP A 241 19.67 -18.62 -5.00
CA ASP A 241 19.44 -19.18 -6.34
C ASP A 241 18.23 -20.10 -6.30
N VAL A 242 17.09 -19.56 -6.72
CA VAL A 242 15.80 -20.29 -6.73
C VAL A 242 15.87 -21.55 -7.60
N ALA A 243 16.63 -21.55 -8.69
CA ALA A 243 16.74 -22.73 -9.55
C ALA A 243 17.47 -23.88 -8.85
N GLY A 244 18.50 -23.58 -8.07
CA GLY A 244 19.21 -24.57 -7.24
C GLY A 244 18.37 -25.11 -6.08
N ASP A 245 17.47 -24.29 -5.53
CA ASP A 245 16.61 -24.64 -4.39
C ASP A 245 15.22 -25.20 -4.80
N ILE A 246 14.93 -25.31 -6.09
CA ILE A 246 13.56 -25.56 -6.57
C ILE A 246 12.94 -26.86 -6.06
N ASP A 247 13.72 -27.94 -5.98
CA ASP A 247 13.21 -29.22 -5.50
C ASP A 247 12.85 -29.17 -4.01
N ARG A 248 13.62 -28.44 -3.21
CA ARG A 248 13.33 -28.19 -1.79
C ARG A 248 12.07 -27.35 -1.63
N ILE A 249 11.88 -26.32 -2.49
CA ILE A 249 10.69 -25.48 -2.48
C ILE A 249 9.46 -26.31 -2.86
N LYS A 250 9.51 -27.12 -3.92
CA LYS A 250 8.41 -28.00 -4.35
C LYS A 250 8.05 -29.00 -3.26
N GLN A 251 9.03 -29.67 -2.66
CA GLN A 251 8.79 -30.60 -1.55
C GLN A 251 8.10 -29.95 -0.35
N ALA A 252 8.42 -28.68 -0.06
CA ALA A 252 7.76 -27.92 0.99
C ALA A 252 6.31 -27.54 0.60
N LEU A 253 6.07 -27.15 -0.65
CA LEU A 253 4.73 -26.87 -1.17
C LEU A 253 3.85 -28.13 -1.18
N ASP A 254 4.40 -29.30 -1.48
CA ASP A 254 3.69 -30.60 -1.38
C ASP A 254 3.24 -30.93 0.04
N LYS A 255 3.97 -30.39 1.05
CA LYS A 255 3.58 -30.46 2.47
C LYS A 255 2.62 -29.35 2.89
N GLY A 256 2.26 -28.44 1.99
CA GLY A 256 1.26 -27.40 2.18
C GLY A 256 1.79 -25.97 2.23
N VAL A 257 3.08 -25.72 2.56
CA VAL A 257 3.61 -24.37 2.68
C VAL A 257 5.11 -24.27 2.41
N ALA A 258 5.51 -23.24 1.68
CA ALA A 258 6.91 -22.81 1.53
C ALA A 258 7.00 -21.28 1.60
N PHE A 259 7.79 -20.75 2.50
CA PHE A 259 8.11 -19.31 2.60
C PHE A 259 9.52 -19.08 2.06
N VAL A 260 9.65 -18.58 0.85
CA VAL A 260 10.93 -18.31 0.19
C VAL A 260 11.43 -16.93 0.59
N ARG A 261 12.52 -16.88 1.34
CA ARG A 261 13.26 -15.65 1.66
C ARG A 261 14.37 -15.49 0.64
N LEU A 262 14.22 -14.54 -0.27
CA LEU A 262 15.27 -14.23 -1.24
C LEU A 262 16.46 -13.57 -0.56
N GLU A 263 17.66 -14.04 -0.90
CA GLU A 263 18.94 -13.51 -0.39
C GLU A 263 19.64 -12.76 -1.52
N ALA A 264 20.09 -11.54 -1.20
CA ALA A 264 20.87 -10.77 -2.14
C ALA A 264 22.32 -11.27 -2.16
N PRO A 265 22.97 -11.28 -3.33
CA PRO A 265 24.41 -11.52 -3.40
C PRO A 265 25.17 -10.38 -2.72
N ASP A 266 26.36 -10.68 -2.20
CA ASP A 266 27.21 -9.70 -1.50
C ASP A 266 27.53 -8.48 -2.37
N ALA A 267 27.53 -7.29 -1.74
CA ALA A 267 28.07 -6.00 -2.22
C ALA A 267 27.47 -5.45 -3.53
N HIS A 268 26.19 -5.05 -3.52
CA HIS A 268 25.55 -4.48 -4.71
C HIS A 268 24.73 -3.22 -4.37
N SER A 269 24.50 -2.38 -5.37
CA SER A 269 23.57 -1.24 -5.22
C SER A 269 22.14 -1.73 -4.95
N ARG A 270 21.28 -0.87 -4.40
CA ARG A 270 19.85 -1.16 -4.22
C ARG A 270 19.17 -1.64 -5.52
N ASP A 271 19.55 -1.04 -6.65
CA ASP A 271 19.02 -1.39 -7.97
C ASP A 271 19.48 -2.79 -8.42
N ASP A 272 20.70 -3.20 -8.08
CA ASP A 272 21.20 -4.54 -8.39
C ASP A 272 20.45 -5.60 -7.59
N VAL A 273 20.22 -5.34 -6.30
CA VAL A 273 19.42 -6.21 -5.42
C VAL A 273 17.99 -6.33 -5.95
N ALA A 274 17.34 -5.23 -6.31
CA ALA A 274 15.99 -5.24 -6.87
C ALA A 274 15.91 -6.04 -8.17
N ARG A 275 16.89 -5.87 -9.07
CA ARG A 275 16.98 -6.66 -10.31
C ARG A 275 17.24 -8.14 -10.05
N HIS A 276 18.06 -8.46 -9.08
CA HIS A 276 18.30 -9.86 -8.68
C HIS A 276 17.00 -10.49 -8.18
N PHE A 277 16.30 -9.87 -7.23
CA PHE A 277 15.04 -10.38 -6.72
C PHE A 277 13.97 -10.52 -7.80
N ALA A 278 13.84 -9.56 -8.69
CA ALA A 278 12.90 -9.66 -9.81
C ALA A 278 13.19 -10.87 -10.72
N ARG A 279 14.48 -11.18 -10.96
CA ARG A 279 14.88 -12.38 -11.73
C ARG A 279 14.54 -13.69 -11.00
N GLU A 280 14.87 -13.76 -9.70
CA GLU A 280 14.59 -14.96 -8.89
C GLU A 280 13.09 -15.19 -8.73
N ILE A 281 12.29 -14.13 -8.53
CA ILE A 281 10.82 -14.21 -8.52
C ILE A 281 10.29 -14.72 -9.87
N SER A 282 10.82 -14.20 -10.97
CA SER A 282 10.43 -14.64 -12.32
C SER A 282 10.80 -16.10 -12.57
N ARG A 283 11.95 -16.58 -12.07
CA ARG A 283 12.33 -18.00 -12.13
C ARG A 283 11.39 -18.87 -11.31
N LEU A 284 11.14 -18.48 -10.06
CA LEU A 284 10.21 -19.20 -9.18
C LEU A 284 8.84 -19.36 -9.82
N SER A 285 8.28 -18.26 -10.33
CA SER A 285 6.95 -18.24 -10.94
C SER A 285 6.82 -19.12 -12.19
N ARG A 286 7.92 -19.39 -12.88
CA ARG A 286 7.95 -20.30 -14.05
C ARG A 286 8.20 -21.76 -13.70
N LEU A 287 8.82 -22.02 -12.54
CA LEU A 287 9.24 -23.37 -12.14
C LEU A 287 8.22 -24.09 -11.25
N ILE A 288 7.21 -23.36 -10.75
CA ILE A 288 6.14 -23.92 -9.92
C ILE A 288 4.78 -23.67 -10.55
N ASP A 289 3.82 -24.52 -10.20
CA ASP A 289 2.41 -24.29 -10.51
C ASP A 289 1.81 -23.15 -9.66
N PRO A 290 0.71 -22.53 -10.10
CA PRO A 290 0.01 -21.53 -9.30
C PRO A 290 -0.33 -22.07 -7.90
N PRO A 291 0.06 -21.40 -6.81
CA PRO A 291 -0.30 -21.84 -5.46
C PRO A 291 -1.78 -21.57 -5.19
N GLY A 292 -2.33 -22.21 -4.17
CA GLY A 292 -3.68 -21.90 -3.69
C GLY A 292 -3.76 -20.51 -3.06
N SER A 293 -2.70 -20.11 -2.33
CA SER A 293 -2.55 -18.76 -1.77
C SER A 293 -1.11 -18.28 -1.88
N LEU A 294 -0.95 -16.98 -2.14
CA LEU A 294 0.33 -16.28 -2.17
C LEU A 294 0.42 -15.32 -0.96
N VAL A 295 1.53 -15.33 -0.25
CA VAL A 295 1.83 -14.40 0.86
C VAL A 295 3.06 -13.57 0.48
N VAL A 296 2.95 -12.23 0.46
CA VAL A 296 4.03 -11.36 -0.02
C VAL A 296 4.20 -10.14 0.88
N ALA A 297 5.44 -9.74 1.17
CA ALA A 297 5.74 -8.52 1.90
C ALA A 297 6.68 -7.60 1.10
N GLY A 298 6.30 -6.30 1.08
CA GLY A 298 7.05 -5.25 0.38
C GLY A 298 6.52 -4.94 -1.02
N GLY A 299 6.36 -3.65 -1.33
CA GLY A 299 5.75 -3.17 -2.59
C GLY A 299 6.48 -3.64 -3.83
N GLU A 300 7.81 -3.56 -3.84
CA GLU A 300 8.64 -4.02 -4.97
C GLU A 300 8.54 -5.54 -5.17
N THR A 301 8.49 -6.32 -4.08
CA THR A 301 8.33 -7.79 -4.17
C THR A 301 6.95 -8.16 -4.73
N VAL A 302 5.87 -7.51 -4.23
CA VAL A 302 4.50 -7.69 -4.78
C VAL A 302 4.48 -7.35 -6.26
N LYS A 303 5.05 -6.20 -6.65
CA LYS A 303 5.08 -5.74 -8.04
C LYS A 303 5.86 -6.69 -8.95
N ALA A 304 7.06 -7.10 -8.51
CA ALA A 304 7.88 -8.06 -9.24
C ALA A 304 7.15 -9.41 -9.44
N GLN A 305 6.45 -9.89 -8.40
CA GLN A 305 5.65 -11.10 -8.48
C GLN A 305 4.50 -10.97 -9.48
N MET A 306 3.76 -9.86 -9.44
CA MET A 306 2.66 -9.61 -10.37
C MET A 306 3.13 -9.50 -11.83
N ILE A 307 4.27 -8.85 -12.06
CA ILE A 307 4.90 -8.78 -13.39
C ILE A 307 5.33 -10.19 -13.84
N ALA A 308 5.94 -10.98 -12.96
CA ALA A 308 6.43 -12.33 -13.28
C ALA A 308 5.32 -13.29 -13.71
N VAL A 309 4.11 -13.11 -13.18
CA VAL A 309 2.94 -13.95 -13.53
C VAL A 309 2.03 -13.26 -14.56
N GLU A 310 2.48 -12.16 -15.16
CA GLU A 310 1.76 -11.40 -16.19
C GLU A 310 0.38 -10.92 -15.75
N ALA A 311 0.22 -10.66 -14.44
CA ALA A 311 -1.04 -10.18 -13.89
C ALA A 311 -1.39 -8.79 -14.44
N ARG A 312 -2.66 -8.58 -14.75
CA ARG A 312 -3.19 -7.29 -15.21
C ARG A 312 -3.50 -6.35 -14.05
N ALA A 313 -4.03 -6.89 -12.96
CA ALA A 313 -4.45 -6.15 -11.78
C ALA A 313 -4.52 -7.07 -10.55
N LEU A 314 -4.65 -6.45 -9.38
CA LEU A 314 -5.08 -7.09 -8.14
C LEU A 314 -6.45 -6.53 -7.74
N ARG A 315 -7.40 -7.40 -7.38
CA ARG A 315 -8.72 -7.00 -6.90
C ARG A 315 -8.81 -7.25 -5.39
N PRO A 316 -8.73 -6.19 -4.55
CA PRO A 316 -8.90 -6.31 -3.12
C PRO A 316 -10.28 -6.87 -2.76
N LEU A 317 -10.30 -7.78 -1.79
CA LEU A 317 -11.50 -8.37 -1.21
C LEU A 317 -11.88 -7.68 0.10
N GLY A 318 -10.90 -7.15 0.82
CA GLY A 318 -10.97 -6.57 2.14
C GLY A 318 -9.63 -6.75 2.87
N ARG A 319 -9.65 -6.64 4.20
CA ARG A 319 -8.46 -6.73 5.04
C ARG A 319 -8.55 -7.87 6.07
N LEU A 320 -7.42 -8.48 6.39
CA LEU A 320 -7.24 -9.37 7.55
C LEU A 320 -7.02 -8.55 8.82
N GLU A 321 -6.17 -7.54 8.72
CA GLU A 321 -5.87 -6.52 9.72
C GLU A 321 -5.62 -5.18 8.97
N PRO A 322 -5.73 -4.01 9.61
CA PRO A 322 -5.41 -2.74 8.97
C PRO A 322 -3.99 -2.73 8.39
N GLY A 323 -3.89 -2.51 7.07
CA GLY A 323 -2.64 -2.57 6.31
C GLY A 323 -2.22 -3.97 5.85
N ILE A 324 -3.08 -5.00 6.02
CA ILE A 324 -2.87 -6.36 5.51
C ILE A 324 -4.07 -6.76 4.63
N PRO A 325 -4.10 -6.31 3.38
CA PRO A 325 -5.14 -6.66 2.43
C PRO A 325 -5.07 -8.12 1.99
N LYS A 326 -6.23 -8.68 1.68
CA LYS A 326 -6.39 -9.90 0.89
C LYS A 326 -6.99 -9.53 -0.45
N SER A 327 -6.37 -10.00 -1.54
CA SER A 327 -6.74 -9.67 -2.92
C SER A 327 -6.78 -10.93 -3.77
N VAL A 328 -7.28 -10.81 -5.00
CA VAL A 328 -7.23 -11.86 -6.03
C VAL A 328 -6.45 -11.33 -7.23
N ILE A 329 -5.62 -12.17 -7.82
CA ILE A 329 -4.91 -11.86 -9.07
C ILE A 329 -5.90 -11.88 -10.22
N GLU A 330 -5.91 -10.80 -11.03
CA GLU A 330 -6.73 -10.68 -12.22
C GLU A 330 -5.85 -10.71 -13.47
N GLY A 331 -6.08 -11.72 -14.31
CA GLY A 331 -5.29 -11.97 -15.53
C GLY A 331 -3.94 -12.64 -15.27
N GLY A 332 -3.26 -12.99 -16.35
CA GLY A 332 -1.98 -13.69 -16.32
C GLY A 332 -2.06 -15.16 -15.93
N ASN A 333 -0.87 -15.75 -15.71
CA ASN A 333 -0.72 -17.19 -15.50
C ASN A 333 -1.24 -17.68 -14.14
N TRP A 334 -1.35 -16.77 -13.15
CA TRP A 334 -1.85 -17.09 -11.81
C TRP A 334 -3.20 -16.40 -11.51
N SER A 335 -4.01 -16.18 -12.56
CA SER A 335 -5.35 -15.58 -12.40
C SER A 335 -6.21 -16.39 -11.43
N GLY A 336 -6.85 -15.72 -10.47
CA GLY A 336 -7.69 -16.34 -9.45
C GLY A 336 -6.96 -16.73 -8.15
N VAL A 337 -5.63 -16.68 -8.10
CA VAL A 337 -4.85 -16.92 -6.87
C VAL A 337 -5.14 -15.81 -5.86
N GLU A 338 -5.40 -16.20 -4.61
CA GLU A 338 -5.57 -15.27 -3.50
C GLU A 338 -4.21 -14.79 -2.99
N VAL A 339 -4.09 -13.49 -2.75
CA VAL A 339 -2.85 -12.84 -2.30
C VAL A 339 -3.09 -12.15 -0.98
N VAL A 340 -2.32 -12.51 0.05
CA VAL A 340 -2.20 -11.74 1.28
C VAL A 340 -0.92 -10.93 1.19
N SER A 341 -1.04 -9.61 1.25
CA SER A 341 0.11 -8.71 1.11
C SER A 341 0.20 -7.70 2.25
N LYS A 342 1.37 -7.11 2.45
CA LYS A 342 1.57 -5.98 3.35
C LYS A 342 2.80 -5.16 2.98
N SER A 343 2.86 -3.92 3.46
CA SER A 343 4.12 -3.17 3.48
C SER A 343 5.17 -3.89 4.34
N GLY A 344 6.42 -3.86 3.96
CA GLY A 344 7.50 -4.53 4.70
C GLY A 344 7.57 -4.16 6.18
N ALA A 345 7.21 -2.92 6.54
CA ALA A 345 7.26 -2.40 7.90
C ALA A 345 6.00 -2.65 8.75
N PHE A 346 4.93 -3.24 8.19
CA PHE A 346 3.64 -3.38 8.87
C PHE A 346 3.49 -4.73 9.57
N GLY A 347 2.58 -4.77 10.54
CA GLY A 347 2.18 -5.97 11.27
C GLY A 347 3.07 -6.33 12.45
N ALA A 348 2.52 -7.11 13.38
CA ALA A 348 3.25 -7.64 14.53
C ALA A 348 4.35 -8.62 14.09
N THR A 349 5.35 -8.85 14.97
CA THR A 349 6.47 -9.76 14.68
C THR A 349 6.05 -11.21 14.44
N ASN A 350 4.87 -11.61 14.90
CA ASN A 350 4.32 -12.95 14.73
C ASN A 350 3.19 -13.03 13.69
N VAL A 351 2.98 -11.99 12.87
CA VAL A 351 1.81 -11.90 11.97
C VAL A 351 1.69 -13.11 11.04
N TRP A 352 2.78 -13.52 10.41
CA TRP A 352 2.77 -14.67 9.51
C TRP A 352 2.68 -16.00 10.25
N ALA A 353 3.41 -16.16 11.37
CA ALA A 353 3.32 -17.35 12.20
C ALA A 353 1.91 -17.56 12.76
N LYS A 354 1.23 -16.47 13.19
CA LYS A 354 -0.18 -16.52 13.60
C LYS A 354 -1.07 -16.99 12.46
N LEU A 355 -0.94 -16.39 11.27
CA LEU A 355 -1.72 -16.73 10.08
C LEU A 355 -1.52 -18.21 9.70
N LEU A 356 -0.28 -18.71 9.68
CA LEU A 356 0.02 -20.10 9.36
C LEU A 356 -0.55 -21.07 10.41
N LYS A 357 -0.41 -20.77 11.72
CA LYS A 357 -1.00 -21.59 12.81
C LYS A 357 -2.51 -21.69 12.72
N GLN A 358 -3.20 -20.58 12.40
CA GLN A 358 -4.66 -20.57 12.20
C GLN A 358 -5.11 -21.44 11.02
N ASN A 359 -4.18 -21.78 10.13
CA ASN A 359 -4.40 -22.64 8.96
C ASN A 359 -3.79 -24.04 9.10
N GLY A 360 -3.22 -24.41 10.27
CA GLY A 360 -2.62 -25.71 10.50
C GLY A 360 -1.35 -25.98 9.67
N LEU A 361 -0.61 -24.91 9.36
CA LEU A 361 0.60 -24.94 8.52
C LEU A 361 1.89 -24.68 9.32
N LEU A 362 1.76 -24.48 10.62
CA LEU A 362 2.82 -24.39 11.64
C LEU A 362 2.41 -25.14 12.89
#